data_d2dbca6f0c236cf7b513fc8b4fc0a097
#
_entry.id   d2dbca6f0c236cf7b513fc8b4fc0a097
#
_cell.length_a   1.000
_cell.length_b   1.000
_cell.length_c   1.000
_cell.angle_alpha   90.00
_cell.angle_beta   90.00
_cell.angle_gamma   90.00
#
_symmetry.space_group_name_H-M   'P 1'
#
loop_
_entity.id
_entity.type
_entity.pdbx_description
1 polymer ?
#
loop_
_entity_poly.entity_id
_entity_poly.type
_entity_poly.pdbx_seq_one_letter_code
_entity_poly.pdbx_strand_id
1 'polypeptide(L)'
;EACDTYDKLVAEAQEKMANLTVTEADIEALMAAAKAIEGLYVDRDALDNKLAELTTKAKTLHEAIKGNAIKLITDASQISSNSNVTSWGYLAALIDGDKNTFFHSCWLEDMQKADITVDQWIAAMDAMDGLEYTGTGYHNLQVKLNEPVKSFYFQFYGRNHSEWYDNPTDIQIFATNDDALGASTDQAEIDSWTAITELNEGFPENVVETPYTSPSINLGDSYKYIRFVVKKTAHEPFRVINNPDVTGITFNLSEFQMYTDIDKDRIQYDYIPGMKEACDALKAIIDAAD
;
A
#
# COMPACT_ATOMS: atom_id res chain seq x y z
N GLU A 1 24.16 1.11 40.94
CA GLU A 1 24.73 1.41 39.60
C GLU A 1 24.34 0.34 38.57
N ALA A 2 24.61 -0.99 38.77
CA ALA A 2 24.19 -2.02 37.82
C ALA A 2 22.68 -2.17 37.75
N CYS A 3 21.99 -2.20 38.89
CA CYS A 3 20.53 -2.23 38.97
C CYS A 3 19.91 -0.97 38.34
N ASP A 4 20.45 0.24 38.64
CA ASP A 4 19.95 1.48 38.06
C ASP A 4 20.07 1.51 36.52
N THR A 5 21.15 0.90 35.99
CA THR A 5 21.35 0.75 34.55
C THR A 5 20.33 -0.22 33.95
N TYR A 6 20.06 -1.32 34.60
CA TYR A 6 19.07 -2.32 34.19
C TYR A 6 17.66 -1.70 34.18
N ASP A 7 17.27 -1.06 35.28
CA ASP A 7 15.95 -0.41 35.41
C ASP A 7 15.71 0.64 34.30
N LYS A 8 16.75 1.43 33.98
CA LYS A 8 16.69 2.38 32.88
C LYS A 8 16.48 1.69 31.53
N LEU A 9 17.21 0.61 31.25
CA LEU A 9 17.07 -0.15 30.01
C LEU A 9 15.73 -0.88 29.92
N VAL A 10 15.18 -1.33 31.05
CA VAL A 10 13.83 -1.90 31.13
C VAL A 10 12.80 -0.84 30.75
N ALA A 11 12.89 0.38 31.31
CA ALA A 11 11.96 1.47 31.01
C ALA A 11 12.05 1.89 29.52
N GLU A 12 13.26 1.99 28.97
CA GLU A 12 13.47 2.28 27.55
C GLU A 12 12.93 1.16 26.65
N ALA A 13 13.10 -0.10 27.03
CA ALA A 13 12.55 -1.25 26.31
C ALA A 13 11.02 -1.25 26.34
N GLN A 14 10.40 -0.93 27.48
CA GLN A 14 8.94 -0.82 27.62
C GLN A 14 8.39 0.30 26.72
N GLU A 15 9.04 1.45 26.67
CA GLU A 15 8.65 2.56 25.79
C GLU A 15 8.78 2.14 24.31
N LYS A 16 9.90 1.54 23.93
CA LYS A 16 10.13 1.06 22.58
C LYS A 16 9.17 -0.06 22.18
N MET A 17 8.77 -0.92 23.11
CA MET A 17 7.72 -1.92 22.89
C MET A 17 6.38 -1.28 22.60
N ALA A 18 5.98 -0.29 23.41
CA ALA A 18 4.73 0.44 23.19
C ALA A 18 4.70 1.14 21.83
N ASN A 19 5.86 1.58 21.35
CA ASN A 19 6.04 2.22 20.06
C ASN A 19 6.46 1.26 18.93
N LEU A 20 6.61 -0.05 19.22
CA LEU A 20 7.05 -1.10 18.27
C LEU A 20 8.41 -0.78 17.59
N THR A 21 9.31 -0.14 18.31
CA THR A 21 10.64 0.27 17.82
C THR A 21 11.79 -0.55 18.43
N VAL A 22 11.48 -1.69 19.08
CA VAL A 22 12.49 -2.58 19.68
C VAL A 22 13.43 -3.11 18.60
N THR A 23 14.74 -2.97 18.82
CA THR A 23 15.80 -3.47 17.96
C THR A 23 16.57 -4.62 18.60
N GLU A 24 17.33 -5.38 17.81
CA GLU A 24 18.26 -6.38 18.32
C GLU A 24 19.27 -5.77 19.31
N ALA A 25 19.75 -4.56 19.04
CA ALA A 25 20.68 -3.85 19.93
C ALA A 25 20.07 -3.53 21.29
N ASP A 26 18.78 -3.24 21.37
CA ASP A 26 18.06 -3.00 22.64
C ASP A 26 17.98 -4.28 23.47
N ILE A 27 17.72 -5.42 22.81
CA ILE A 27 17.69 -6.73 23.45
C ILE A 27 19.09 -7.10 23.96
N GLU A 28 20.12 -6.88 23.14
CA GLU A 28 21.51 -7.15 23.54
C GLU A 28 21.94 -6.27 24.71
N ALA A 29 21.56 -5.00 24.73
CA ALA A 29 21.85 -4.07 25.82
C ALA A 29 21.17 -4.52 27.12
N LEU A 30 19.88 -4.92 27.05
CA LEU A 30 19.14 -5.43 28.20
C LEU A 30 19.75 -6.74 28.71
N MET A 31 20.13 -7.65 27.84
CA MET A 31 20.82 -8.89 28.20
C MET A 31 22.16 -8.62 28.88
N ALA A 32 22.95 -7.68 28.36
CA ALA A 32 24.23 -7.31 28.96
C ALA A 32 24.04 -6.71 30.36
N ALA A 33 23.04 -5.84 30.54
CA ALA A 33 22.71 -5.25 31.83
C ALA A 33 22.20 -6.31 32.83
N ALA A 34 21.37 -7.26 32.40
CA ALA A 34 20.92 -8.38 33.23
C ALA A 34 22.10 -9.23 33.70
N LYS A 35 23.09 -9.48 32.84
CA LYS A 35 24.31 -10.18 33.22
C LYS A 35 25.17 -9.42 34.24
N ALA A 36 25.18 -8.10 34.17
CA ALA A 36 25.95 -7.27 35.09
C ALA A 36 25.41 -7.30 36.54
N ILE A 37 24.17 -7.73 36.77
CA ILE A 37 23.58 -7.95 38.09
C ILE A 37 23.62 -9.42 38.51
N GLU A 38 24.54 -10.18 37.94
CA GLU A 38 24.82 -11.57 38.21
C GLU A 38 24.98 -11.82 39.72
N GLY A 39 24.16 -12.71 40.25
CA GLY A 39 24.15 -13.06 41.67
C GLY A 39 22.99 -12.50 42.48
N LEU A 40 22.16 -11.60 41.88
CA LEU A 40 20.95 -11.09 42.51
C LEU A 40 19.71 -11.97 42.22
N TYR A 41 19.79 -12.85 41.20
CA TYR A 41 18.69 -13.74 40.84
C TYR A 41 18.90 -15.17 41.29
N VAL A 42 17.84 -15.76 41.89
CA VAL A 42 17.86 -17.14 42.42
C VAL A 42 17.77 -18.21 41.29
N ASP A 43 17.25 -17.85 40.10
CA ASP A 43 17.12 -18.75 38.95
C ASP A 43 17.64 -18.12 37.66
N ARG A 44 18.93 -17.94 37.61
CA ARG A 44 19.66 -17.35 36.50
C ARG A 44 19.57 -18.14 35.20
N ASP A 45 19.62 -19.49 35.30
CA ASP A 45 19.57 -20.35 34.12
C ASP A 45 18.23 -20.25 33.40
N ALA A 46 17.13 -20.08 34.14
CA ALA A 46 15.81 -19.84 33.58
C ALA A 46 15.72 -18.51 32.86
N LEU A 47 16.32 -17.44 33.42
CA LEU A 47 16.36 -16.11 32.82
C LEU A 47 17.21 -16.12 31.53
N ASP A 48 18.41 -16.69 31.57
CA ASP A 48 19.30 -16.79 30.40
C ASP A 48 18.64 -17.59 29.25
N ASN A 49 17.93 -18.68 29.59
CA ASN A 49 17.20 -19.46 28.58
C ASN A 49 16.04 -18.67 27.96
N LYS A 50 15.28 -17.92 28.75
CA LYS A 50 14.20 -17.07 28.23
C LYS A 50 14.72 -15.92 27.39
N LEU A 51 15.81 -15.28 27.79
CA LEU A 51 16.47 -14.23 27.02
C LEU A 51 17.03 -14.75 25.70
N ALA A 52 17.61 -15.96 25.69
CA ALA A 52 18.08 -16.60 24.47
C ALA A 52 16.92 -16.95 23.51
N GLU A 53 15.81 -17.46 24.05
CA GLU A 53 14.58 -17.71 23.27
C GLU A 53 14.04 -16.43 22.65
N LEU A 54 13.97 -15.33 23.42
CA LEU A 54 13.52 -14.04 22.94
C LEU A 54 14.41 -13.45 21.88
N THR A 55 15.72 -13.52 22.08
CA THR A 55 16.70 -13.06 21.09
C THR A 55 16.49 -13.79 19.75
N THR A 56 16.25 -15.09 19.81
CA THR A 56 15.96 -15.91 18.62
C THR A 56 14.65 -15.46 17.97
N LYS A 57 13.58 -15.27 18.74
CA LYS A 57 12.29 -14.80 18.23
C LYS A 57 12.41 -13.40 17.64
N ALA A 58 13.11 -12.48 18.29
CA ALA A 58 13.34 -11.13 17.79
C ALA A 58 14.15 -11.10 16.49
N LYS A 59 15.18 -11.96 16.37
CA LYS A 59 15.93 -12.11 15.11
C LYS A 59 15.06 -12.64 13.99
N THR A 60 14.29 -13.68 14.25
CA THR A 60 13.36 -14.25 13.26
C THR A 60 12.35 -13.21 12.81
N LEU A 61 11.83 -12.42 13.74
CA LEU A 61 10.88 -11.36 13.47
C LEU A 61 11.52 -10.21 12.66
N HIS A 62 12.72 -9.81 13.04
CA HIS A 62 13.48 -8.77 12.31
C HIS A 62 13.75 -9.19 10.86
N GLU A 63 14.11 -10.45 10.62
CA GLU A 63 14.28 -10.96 9.25
C GLU A 63 12.94 -11.06 8.50
N ALA A 64 11.86 -11.42 9.18
CA ALA A 64 10.52 -11.44 8.58
C ALA A 64 10.04 -10.02 8.21
N ILE A 65 10.33 -9.03 9.05
CA ILE A 65 10.03 -7.62 8.78
C ILE A 65 10.89 -7.10 7.61
N LYS A 66 12.17 -7.48 7.56
CA LYS A 66 13.09 -7.08 6.49
C LYS A 66 12.71 -7.59 5.11
N GLY A 67 11.95 -8.69 5.04
CA GLY A 67 11.60 -9.39 3.80
C GLY A 67 10.16 -9.21 3.32
N ASN A 68 9.23 -8.74 4.15
CA ASN A 68 7.80 -8.73 3.82
C ASN A 68 7.17 -7.36 4.04
N ALA A 69 7.08 -6.61 2.97
CA ALA A 69 6.15 -5.49 2.92
C ALA A 69 4.70 -6.00 3.16
N ILE A 70 3.97 -5.33 4.04
CA ILE A 70 2.60 -5.72 4.36
C ILE A 70 1.69 -5.23 3.25
N LYS A 71 0.89 -6.12 2.68
CA LYS A 71 -0.14 -5.76 1.71
C LYS A 71 -1.23 -4.92 2.37
N LEU A 72 -1.51 -3.77 1.81
CA LEU A 72 -2.56 -2.86 2.28
C LEU A 72 -3.92 -3.16 1.67
N ILE A 73 -3.95 -3.81 0.49
CA ILE A 73 -5.16 -4.25 -0.17
C ILE A 73 -5.31 -5.74 0.07
N THR A 74 -6.30 -6.12 0.85
CA THR A 74 -6.59 -7.51 1.25
C THR A 74 -7.92 -8.03 0.74
N ASP A 75 -8.77 -7.12 0.24
CA ASP A 75 -10.10 -7.44 -0.27
C ASP A 75 -10.44 -6.53 -1.45
N ALA A 76 -11.11 -7.08 -2.47
CA ALA A 76 -11.48 -6.36 -3.68
C ALA A 76 -12.43 -5.19 -3.42
N SER A 77 -13.23 -5.23 -2.34
CA SER A 77 -14.12 -4.14 -1.93
C SER A 77 -13.37 -2.87 -1.48
N GLN A 78 -12.06 -2.97 -1.28
CA GLN A 78 -11.22 -1.80 -1.00
C GLN A 78 -10.89 -1.00 -2.26
N ILE A 79 -11.08 -1.57 -3.46
CA ILE A 79 -10.74 -0.93 -4.73
C ILE A 79 -12.02 -0.49 -5.42
N SER A 80 -11.99 0.73 -5.93
CA SER A 80 -13.04 1.29 -6.79
C SER A 80 -12.42 2.07 -7.95
N SER A 81 -13.21 2.36 -8.96
CA SER A 81 -12.79 3.13 -10.13
C SER A 81 -13.98 3.93 -10.64
N ASN A 82 -13.73 5.09 -11.26
CA ASN A 82 -14.74 5.82 -12.02
C ASN A 82 -14.99 5.22 -13.41
N SER A 83 -14.24 4.19 -13.78
CA SER A 83 -14.27 3.63 -15.13
C SER A 83 -13.95 2.14 -15.08
N ASN A 84 -14.92 1.28 -15.44
CA ASN A 84 -14.81 -0.17 -15.34
C ASN A 84 -15.59 -0.86 -16.47
N VAL A 85 -15.01 -1.86 -17.10
CA VAL A 85 -15.66 -2.73 -18.08
C VAL A 85 -15.95 -4.08 -17.44
N THR A 86 -17.08 -4.21 -16.75
CA THR A 86 -17.41 -5.41 -15.96
C THR A 86 -17.66 -6.66 -16.81
N SER A 87 -17.99 -6.50 -18.09
CA SER A 87 -18.21 -7.62 -19.03
C SER A 87 -16.91 -8.23 -19.56
N TRP A 88 -15.77 -7.55 -19.41
CA TRP A 88 -14.52 -7.98 -20.01
C TRP A 88 -13.30 -7.89 -19.10
N GLY A 89 -13.37 -7.14 -18.03
CA GLY A 89 -12.35 -7.04 -17.01
C GLY A 89 -12.99 -6.54 -15.72
N TYR A 90 -12.46 -6.85 -14.57
CA TYR A 90 -13.10 -6.54 -13.29
C TYR A 90 -12.10 -6.18 -12.20
N LEU A 91 -12.53 -5.35 -11.26
CA LEU A 91 -11.67 -4.82 -10.19
C LEU A 91 -11.06 -5.92 -9.31
N ALA A 92 -11.78 -7.03 -9.07
CA ALA A 92 -11.25 -8.13 -8.26
C ALA A 92 -10.05 -8.83 -8.90
N ALA A 93 -9.89 -8.75 -10.23
CA ALA A 93 -8.73 -9.27 -10.93
C ALA A 93 -7.41 -8.60 -10.49
N LEU A 94 -7.48 -7.37 -9.98
CA LEU A 94 -6.30 -6.63 -9.53
C LEU A 94 -5.58 -7.26 -8.33
N ILE A 95 -6.22 -8.19 -7.61
CA ILE A 95 -5.67 -8.79 -6.40
C ILE A 95 -5.89 -10.31 -6.30
N ASP A 96 -6.30 -10.98 -7.37
CA ASP A 96 -6.60 -12.42 -7.35
C ASP A 96 -5.35 -13.30 -7.48
N GLY A 97 -4.21 -12.72 -7.84
CA GLY A 97 -2.93 -13.41 -8.00
C GLY A 97 -2.80 -14.14 -9.34
N ASP A 98 -3.74 -13.96 -10.27
CA ASP A 98 -3.69 -14.54 -11.61
C ASP A 98 -3.41 -13.47 -12.67
N LYS A 99 -2.20 -13.42 -13.19
CA LYS A 99 -1.78 -12.47 -14.22
C LYS A 99 -2.51 -12.61 -15.57
N ASN A 100 -3.35 -13.65 -15.74
CA ASN A 100 -4.17 -13.83 -16.93
C ASN A 100 -5.54 -13.19 -16.84
N THR A 101 -5.98 -12.85 -15.64
CA THR A 101 -7.13 -11.99 -15.40
C THR A 101 -6.69 -10.52 -15.40
N PHE A 102 -7.61 -9.60 -15.56
CA PHE A 102 -7.27 -8.19 -15.64
C PHE A 102 -8.47 -7.29 -15.33
N PHE A 103 -8.15 -6.10 -14.90
CA PHE A 103 -9.02 -4.94 -14.89
C PHE A 103 -8.82 -4.15 -16.19
N HIS A 104 -9.92 -3.60 -16.71
CA HIS A 104 -9.88 -2.70 -17.85
C HIS A 104 -10.77 -1.49 -17.58
N SER A 105 -10.21 -0.30 -17.68
CA SER A 105 -11.02 0.91 -17.69
C SER A 105 -11.80 1.04 -18.99
N CYS A 106 -12.89 1.79 -18.99
CA CYS A 106 -13.76 1.92 -20.15
C CYS A 106 -13.00 2.37 -21.40
N TRP A 107 -13.22 1.68 -22.47
CA TRP A 107 -12.66 1.98 -23.80
C TRP A 107 -13.72 1.73 -24.85
N LEU A 108 -13.58 2.45 -25.97
CA LEU A 108 -14.35 2.22 -27.18
C LEU A 108 -13.40 2.35 -28.36
N GLU A 109 -13.31 1.33 -29.24
CA GLU A 109 -12.45 1.38 -30.42
C GLU A 109 -12.68 2.61 -31.29
N ASP A 110 -13.94 3.08 -31.39
CA ASP A 110 -14.27 4.26 -32.16
C ASP A 110 -13.85 5.59 -31.48
N MET A 111 -13.50 5.57 -30.20
CA MET A 111 -13.06 6.75 -29.46
C MET A 111 -11.57 7.05 -29.62
N GLN A 112 -10.81 6.09 -30.08
CA GLN A 112 -9.44 6.31 -30.54
C GLN A 112 -9.39 7.13 -31.84
N LYS A 113 -10.53 7.32 -32.49
CA LYS A 113 -10.66 8.18 -33.67
C LYS A 113 -10.95 9.62 -33.24
N ALA A 114 -10.12 10.52 -33.69
CA ALA A 114 -10.00 11.93 -33.29
C ALA A 114 -11.25 12.81 -33.41
N ASP A 115 -12.43 12.30 -33.79
CA ASP A 115 -13.53 13.09 -34.32
C ASP A 115 -14.89 12.86 -33.65
N ILE A 116 -14.94 12.40 -32.38
CA ILE A 116 -16.21 12.29 -31.66
C ILE A 116 -16.43 13.46 -30.70
N THR A 117 -17.70 13.85 -30.52
CA THR A 117 -18.10 14.82 -29.50
C THR A 117 -18.24 14.15 -28.12
N VAL A 118 -18.23 14.94 -27.04
CA VAL A 118 -18.51 14.44 -25.69
C VAL A 118 -19.86 13.71 -25.63
N ASP A 119 -20.90 14.27 -26.26
CA ASP A 119 -22.24 13.68 -26.26
C ASP A 119 -22.26 12.33 -27.02
N GLN A 120 -21.51 12.21 -28.11
CA GLN A 120 -21.36 10.97 -28.85
C GLN A 120 -20.62 9.91 -28.02
N TRP A 121 -19.63 10.34 -27.26
CA TRP A 121 -18.88 9.50 -26.35
C TRP A 121 -19.79 8.96 -25.22
N ILE A 122 -20.51 9.86 -24.52
CA ILE A 122 -21.44 9.48 -23.49
C ILE A 122 -22.52 8.52 -24.05
N ALA A 123 -23.12 8.85 -25.20
CA ALA A 123 -24.13 8.00 -25.82
C ALA A 123 -23.56 6.61 -26.23
N ALA A 124 -22.32 6.55 -26.67
CA ALA A 124 -21.68 5.27 -27.00
C ALA A 124 -21.37 4.46 -25.75
N MET A 125 -20.95 5.11 -24.67
CA MET A 125 -20.73 4.47 -23.37
C MET A 125 -22.03 3.92 -22.79
N ASP A 126 -23.11 4.70 -22.80
CA ASP A 126 -24.44 4.30 -22.35
C ASP A 126 -25.02 3.12 -23.15
N ALA A 127 -24.60 2.95 -24.39
CA ALA A 127 -25.03 1.86 -25.27
C ALA A 127 -24.26 0.56 -25.06
N MET A 128 -23.13 0.57 -24.35
CA MET A 128 -22.33 -0.64 -24.10
C MET A 128 -22.80 -1.35 -22.83
N ASP A 129 -23.13 -2.62 -22.97
CA ASP A 129 -23.50 -3.48 -21.84
C ASP A 129 -22.28 -3.76 -20.94
N GLY A 130 -22.47 -3.58 -19.64
CA GLY A 130 -21.41 -3.85 -18.63
C GLY A 130 -20.36 -2.76 -18.48
N LEU A 131 -20.62 -1.53 -18.98
CA LEU A 131 -19.78 -0.37 -18.68
C LEU A 131 -20.30 0.36 -17.44
N GLU A 132 -19.39 0.62 -16.53
CA GLU A 132 -19.57 1.51 -15.39
C GLU A 132 -18.61 2.68 -15.52
N TYR A 133 -19.13 3.84 -15.87
CA TYR A 133 -18.37 5.07 -15.91
C TYR A 133 -19.12 6.16 -15.15
N THR A 134 -18.48 6.72 -14.14
CA THR A 134 -19.04 7.80 -13.34
C THR A 134 -18.08 9.00 -13.40
N GLY A 135 -18.44 10.01 -14.16
CA GLY A 135 -17.70 11.24 -14.19
C GLY A 135 -17.05 11.59 -15.54
N THR A 136 -16.47 12.76 -15.58
CA THR A 136 -15.74 13.31 -16.72
C THR A 136 -14.26 13.38 -16.35
N GLY A 137 -13.37 13.13 -17.30
CA GLY A 137 -11.94 13.33 -17.11
C GLY A 137 -11.15 12.03 -17.07
N TYR A 138 -10.05 12.05 -16.34
CA TYR A 138 -9.11 10.93 -16.28
C TYR A 138 -9.69 9.74 -15.52
N HIS A 139 -9.37 8.53 -15.98
CA HIS A 139 -9.71 7.31 -15.28
C HIS A 139 -8.84 7.16 -14.03
N ASN A 140 -9.40 6.58 -13.00
CA ASN A 140 -8.70 6.40 -11.73
C ASN A 140 -8.91 5.01 -11.12
N LEU A 141 -7.98 4.63 -10.26
CA LEU A 141 -8.19 3.62 -9.22
C LEU A 141 -8.20 4.33 -7.87
N GLN A 142 -9.13 3.97 -7.03
CA GLN A 142 -9.22 4.47 -5.67
C GLN A 142 -9.17 3.33 -4.69
N VAL A 143 -8.38 3.49 -3.65
CA VAL A 143 -8.21 2.49 -2.58
C VAL A 143 -8.70 3.07 -1.27
N LYS A 144 -9.59 2.32 -0.61
CA LYS A 144 -10.00 2.54 0.77
C LYS A 144 -9.18 1.63 1.66
N LEU A 145 -8.30 2.20 2.46
CA LEU A 145 -7.49 1.46 3.41
C LEU A 145 -8.29 1.08 4.66
N ASN A 146 -7.97 -0.07 5.26
CA ASN A 146 -8.55 -0.48 6.54
C ASN A 146 -8.11 0.46 7.66
N GLU A 147 -6.83 0.85 7.63
CA GLU A 147 -6.24 1.82 8.55
C GLU A 147 -5.50 2.92 7.77
N PRO A 148 -5.53 4.17 8.25
CA PRO A 148 -4.78 5.25 7.60
C PRO A 148 -3.27 5.00 7.63
N VAL A 149 -2.58 5.33 6.54
CA VAL A 149 -1.11 5.21 6.43
C VAL A 149 -0.46 6.56 6.17
N LYS A 150 0.81 6.71 6.57
CA LYS A 150 1.64 7.90 6.30
C LYS A 150 2.51 7.76 5.06
N SER A 151 2.84 6.53 4.71
CA SER A 151 3.65 6.22 3.55
C SER A 151 3.30 4.86 2.99
N PHE A 152 3.55 4.66 1.72
CA PHE A 152 3.36 3.40 1.03
C PHE A 152 4.21 3.36 -0.23
N TYR A 153 4.36 2.20 -0.83
CA TYR A 153 4.69 2.04 -2.24
C TYR A 153 3.66 1.11 -2.89
N PHE A 154 3.58 1.13 -4.21
CA PHE A 154 2.67 0.25 -4.93
C PHE A 154 3.40 -0.48 -6.06
N GLN A 155 2.80 -1.59 -6.46
CA GLN A 155 3.23 -2.38 -7.60
C GLN A 155 2.04 -2.65 -8.50
N PHE A 156 2.29 -2.70 -9.80
CA PHE A 156 1.32 -3.24 -10.73
C PHE A 156 1.98 -4.08 -11.82
N TYR A 157 1.21 -5.05 -12.31
CA TYR A 157 1.51 -5.78 -13.53
C TYR A 157 0.60 -5.28 -14.64
N GLY A 158 1.13 -5.14 -15.83
CA GLY A 158 0.35 -4.90 -17.03
C GLY A 158 -0.42 -6.16 -17.44
N ARG A 159 -1.47 -5.98 -18.22
CA ARG A 159 -2.21 -7.07 -18.81
C ARG A 159 -1.29 -7.91 -19.70
N ASN A 160 -1.39 -9.24 -19.60
CA ASN A 160 -0.68 -10.16 -20.49
C ASN A 160 -1.33 -10.15 -21.88
N HIS A 161 -0.97 -9.17 -22.69
CA HIS A 161 -1.43 -8.96 -24.04
C HIS A 161 -0.27 -8.53 -24.94
N SER A 162 -0.33 -8.82 -26.22
CA SER A 162 0.72 -8.45 -27.18
C SER A 162 0.93 -6.94 -27.37
N GLU A 163 -0.03 -6.16 -26.91
CA GLU A 163 -0.05 -4.71 -27.00
C GLU A 163 -0.14 -4.13 -25.58
N TRP A 164 1.00 -3.80 -24.98
CA TRP A 164 1.11 -3.28 -23.59
C TRP A 164 1.02 -1.76 -23.48
N TYR A 165 0.58 -1.09 -24.51
CA TYR A 165 0.52 0.38 -24.56
C TYR A 165 -0.52 1.02 -23.63
N ASP A 166 -1.43 0.23 -23.05
CA ASP A 166 -2.38 0.72 -22.04
C ASP A 166 -1.82 0.71 -20.62
N ASN A 167 -0.54 0.40 -20.45
CA ASN A 167 0.11 0.51 -19.14
C ASN A 167 0.23 1.99 -18.72
N PRO A 168 -0.11 2.34 -17.48
CA PRO A 168 0.10 3.69 -16.97
C PRO A 168 1.56 4.13 -17.06
N THR A 169 1.78 5.36 -17.53
CA THR A 169 3.10 6.00 -17.62
C THR A 169 3.15 7.38 -16.96
N ASP A 170 2.00 7.87 -16.50
CA ASP A 170 1.88 9.10 -15.73
C ASP A 170 0.70 8.93 -14.78
N ILE A 171 0.99 8.95 -13.48
CA ILE A 171 0.01 8.71 -12.41
C ILE A 171 0.11 9.85 -11.41
N GLN A 172 -0.99 10.54 -11.21
CA GLN A 172 -1.13 11.55 -10.16
C GLN A 172 -1.82 10.93 -8.95
N ILE A 173 -1.28 11.16 -7.76
CA ILE A 173 -1.74 10.55 -6.51
C ILE A 173 -2.36 11.62 -5.62
N PHE A 174 -3.57 11.34 -5.13
CA PHE A 174 -4.32 12.15 -4.21
C PHE A 174 -4.72 11.35 -2.98
N ALA A 175 -4.94 12.05 -1.86
CA ALA A 175 -5.35 11.42 -0.61
C ALA A 175 -6.41 12.24 0.11
N THR A 176 -7.29 11.57 0.87
CA THR A 176 -8.27 12.21 1.76
C THR A 176 -8.63 11.32 2.94
N ASN A 177 -9.11 11.96 4.00
CA ASN A 177 -9.76 11.29 5.14
C ASN A 177 -11.28 11.56 5.19
N ASP A 178 -11.80 12.34 4.23
CA ASP A 178 -13.23 12.62 4.14
C ASP A 178 -13.97 11.40 3.57
N ASP A 179 -14.85 10.80 4.36
CA ASP A 179 -15.61 9.62 3.98
C ASP A 179 -16.59 9.89 2.85
N ALA A 180 -17.10 11.13 2.70
CA ALA A 180 -18.01 11.49 1.61
C ALA A 180 -17.26 11.58 0.28
N LEU A 181 -16.10 12.24 0.27
CA LEU A 181 -15.20 12.26 -0.90
C LEU A 181 -14.69 10.87 -1.23
N GLY A 182 -14.31 10.08 -0.21
CA GLY A 182 -13.84 8.71 -0.37
C GLY A 182 -14.90 7.70 -0.82
N ALA A 183 -16.19 8.01 -0.69
CA ALA A 183 -17.28 7.20 -1.20
C ALA A 183 -17.56 7.42 -2.69
N SER A 184 -17.07 8.52 -3.27
CA SER A 184 -17.22 8.86 -4.69
C SER A 184 -15.93 8.54 -5.44
N THR A 185 -16.03 8.09 -6.68
CA THR A 185 -14.93 7.92 -7.61
C THR A 185 -14.89 9.04 -8.67
N ASP A 186 -15.84 9.97 -8.63
CA ASP A 186 -15.93 11.08 -9.57
C ASP A 186 -14.70 12.01 -9.46
N GLN A 187 -14.18 12.41 -10.61
CA GLN A 187 -13.06 13.38 -10.70
C GLN A 187 -13.49 14.83 -10.50
N ALA A 188 -14.79 15.15 -10.57
CA ALA A 188 -15.30 16.52 -10.40
C ALA A 188 -14.91 17.13 -9.05
N GLU A 189 -14.65 16.32 -8.02
CA GLU A 189 -14.31 16.77 -6.68
C GLU A 189 -12.80 16.63 -6.36
N ILE A 190 -11.97 16.38 -7.38
CA ILE A 190 -10.54 16.07 -7.14
C ILE A 190 -9.80 17.25 -6.50
N ASP A 191 -10.20 18.49 -6.76
CA ASP A 191 -9.61 19.68 -6.16
C ASP A 191 -9.85 19.76 -4.64
N SER A 192 -10.81 18.99 -4.11
CA SER A 192 -11.06 18.85 -2.67
C SER A 192 -10.17 17.81 -1.99
N TRP A 193 -9.43 17.04 -2.77
CA TRP A 193 -8.46 16.07 -2.27
C TRP A 193 -7.09 16.73 -2.09
N THR A 194 -6.29 16.18 -1.19
CA THR A 194 -4.88 16.58 -1.04
C THR A 194 -4.07 15.97 -2.18
N ALA A 195 -3.48 16.81 -3.03
CA ALA A 195 -2.52 16.36 -4.02
C ALA A 195 -1.21 15.94 -3.32
N ILE A 196 -0.76 14.71 -3.58
CA ILE A 196 0.42 14.13 -2.93
C ILE A 196 1.64 14.23 -3.85
N THR A 197 1.58 13.58 -5.00
CA THR A 197 2.71 13.54 -5.96
C THR A 197 2.22 13.12 -7.34
N GLU A 198 3.08 13.33 -8.32
CA GLU A 198 2.93 12.83 -9.68
C GLU A 198 4.14 11.98 -10.04
N LEU A 199 3.90 10.80 -10.58
CA LEU A 199 4.89 9.88 -11.06
C LEU A 199 4.76 9.82 -12.59
N ASN A 200 5.75 10.34 -13.31
CA ASN A 200 5.76 10.41 -14.78
C ASN A 200 7.07 9.92 -15.39
N GLU A 201 7.94 9.32 -14.58
CA GLU A 201 9.22 8.76 -14.99
C GLU A 201 9.44 7.36 -14.39
N GLY A 202 10.34 6.60 -14.99
CA GLY A 202 10.77 5.31 -14.45
C GLY A 202 9.80 4.15 -14.72
N PHE A 203 8.78 4.35 -15.54
CA PHE A 203 7.88 3.28 -15.96
C PHE A 203 8.57 2.41 -17.02
N PRO A 204 8.69 1.08 -16.79
CA PRO A 204 9.24 0.19 -17.80
C PRO A 204 8.24 0.02 -18.95
N GLU A 205 8.77 -0.21 -20.14
CA GLU A 205 7.96 -0.40 -21.33
C GLU A 205 7.08 -1.66 -21.24
N ASN A 206 7.58 -2.72 -20.59
CA ASN A 206 6.85 -3.96 -20.38
C ASN A 206 6.81 -4.33 -18.89
N VAL A 207 5.61 -4.41 -18.33
CA VAL A 207 5.34 -4.74 -16.91
C VAL A 207 4.54 -6.03 -16.76
N VAL A 208 4.51 -6.92 -17.77
CA VAL A 208 3.79 -8.18 -17.72
C VAL A 208 4.50 -9.20 -16.83
N GLU A 209 5.79 -9.39 -17.01
CA GLU A 209 6.58 -10.37 -16.26
C GLU A 209 7.15 -9.77 -14.97
N THR A 210 7.63 -8.53 -15.05
CA THR A 210 8.21 -7.79 -13.92
C THR A 210 7.32 -6.60 -13.61
N PRO A 211 6.82 -6.46 -12.36
CA PRO A 211 5.93 -5.36 -12.02
C PRO A 211 6.67 -4.03 -12.07
N TYR A 212 5.94 -2.98 -12.40
CA TYR A 212 6.36 -1.66 -11.96
C TYR A 212 6.29 -1.59 -10.44
N THR A 213 7.33 -1.06 -9.83
CA THR A 213 7.38 -0.78 -8.38
C THR A 213 7.65 0.70 -8.20
N SER A 214 6.72 1.40 -7.57
CA SER A 214 6.89 2.83 -7.30
C SER A 214 8.01 3.08 -6.28
N PRO A 215 8.62 4.27 -6.28
CA PRO A 215 9.33 4.74 -5.09
C PRO A 215 8.40 4.78 -3.87
N SER A 216 8.99 4.86 -2.68
CA SER A 216 8.23 5.14 -1.46
C SER A 216 7.57 6.52 -1.55
N ILE A 217 6.26 6.56 -1.24
CA ILE A 217 5.42 7.75 -1.31
C ILE A 217 5.10 8.19 0.10
N ASN A 218 5.64 9.33 0.50
CA ASN A 218 5.31 9.97 1.77
C ASN A 218 4.09 10.87 1.59
N LEU A 219 3.04 10.61 2.36
CA LEU A 219 1.78 11.35 2.30
C LEU A 219 1.80 12.66 3.12
N GLY A 220 2.84 12.87 3.94
CA GLY A 220 2.93 14.01 4.85
C GLY A 220 2.07 13.86 6.11
N ASP A 221 0.88 13.27 6.00
CA ASP A 221 -0.03 12.93 7.09
C ASP A 221 -0.61 11.51 6.87
N SER A 222 -1.41 11.01 7.80
CA SER A 222 -2.08 9.71 7.68
C SER A 222 -3.37 9.86 6.89
N TYR A 223 -3.54 9.05 5.84
CA TYR A 223 -4.73 9.04 5.00
C TYR A 223 -5.33 7.65 4.83
N LYS A 224 -6.67 7.63 4.74
CA LYS A 224 -7.48 6.41 4.59
C LYS A 224 -7.87 6.13 3.14
N TYR A 225 -8.02 7.16 2.33
CA TYR A 225 -8.39 7.03 0.91
C TYR A 225 -7.24 7.55 0.05
N ILE A 226 -6.83 6.73 -0.91
CA ILE A 226 -5.78 7.05 -1.86
C ILE A 226 -6.36 6.90 -3.27
N ARG A 227 -6.20 7.90 -4.12
CA ARG A 227 -6.66 7.88 -5.51
C ARG A 227 -5.48 8.00 -6.46
N PHE A 228 -5.41 7.11 -7.41
CA PHE A 228 -4.42 7.03 -8.47
C PHE A 228 -5.10 7.46 -9.77
N VAL A 229 -4.82 8.66 -10.23
CA VAL A 229 -5.37 9.22 -11.46
C VAL A 229 -4.38 8.97 -12.59
N VAL A 230 -4.77 8.19 -13.60
CA VAL A 230 -3.93 7.89 -14.75
C VAL A 230 -4.01 9.03 -15.74
N LYS A 231 -2.91 9.76 -15.91
CA LYS A 231 -2.80 10.91 -16.81
C LYS A 231 -2.31 10.54 -18.19
N LYS A 232 -1.47 9.50 -18.29
CA LYS A 232 -0.97 8.97 -19.55
C LYS A 232 -0.76 7.47 -19.46
N THR A 233 -0.88 6.84 -20.61
CA THR A 233 -0.42 5.47 -20.85
C THR A 233 0.66 5.49 -21.93
N ALA A 234 1.25 4.34 -22.23
CA ALA A 234 2.17 4.19 -23.36
C ALA A 234 1.45 4.41 -24.70
N HIS A 235 0.13 4.33 -24.71
CA HIS A 235 -0.70 4.62 -25.88
C HIS A 235 -1.04 6.11 -25.97
N GLU A 236 -1.21 6.63 -27.18
CA GLU A 236 -1.65 8.02 -27.38
C GLU A 236 -3.11 8.19 -26.89
N PRO A 237 -3.39 9.23 -26.07
CA PRO A 237 -4.73 9.47 -25.60
C PRO A 237 -5.67 9.84 -26.75
N PHE A 238 -6.88 9.28 -26.76
CA PHE A 238 -7.90 9.78 -27.66
C PHE A 238 -8.35 11.18 -27.23
N ARG A 239 -8.60 12.03 -28.21
CA ARG A 239 -9.03 13.41 -27.97
C ARG A 239 -10.50 13.55 -28.31
N VAL A 240 -11.24 14.11 -27.37
CA VAL A 240 -12.60 14.56 -27.65
C VAL A 240 -12.52 15.92 -28.32
N ILE A 241 -12.96 16.00 -29.60
CA ILE A 241 -13.02 17.28 -30.32
C ILE A 241 -14.01 18.21 -29.61
N ASN A 242 -13.63 19.46 -29.47
CA ASN A 242 -14.35 20.55 -28.78
C ASN A 242 -14.32 20.53 -27.26
N ASN A 243 -13.64 19.57 -26.60
CA ASN A 243 -13.31 19.69 -25.20
C ASN A 243 -11.89 19.15 -24.97
N PRO A 244 -10.82 19.97 -25.15
CA PRO A 244 -9.44 19.56 -25.02
C PRO A 244 -9.09 19.14 -23.59
N ASP A 245 -9.94 19.47 -22.62
CA ASP A 245 -9.76 19.10 -21.21
C ASP A 245 -10.30 17.68 -20.92
N VAL A 246 -11.06 17.09 -21.83
CA VAL A 246 -11.54 15.70 -21.75
C VAL A 246 -10.63 14.83 -22.59
N THR A 247 -9.57 14.36 -21.99
CA THR A 247 -8.73 13.30 -22.56
C THR A 247 -9.12 12.00 -21.88
N GLY A 248 -9.76 11.11 -22.63
CA GLY A 248 -9.97 9.75 -22.13
C GLY A 248 -8.68 8.96 -22.25
N ILE A 249 -8.16 8.45 -21.17
CA ILE A 249 -7.04 7.54 -21.18
C ILE A 249 -7.51 6.21 -20.65
N THR A 250 -7.55 5.24 -21.55
CA THR A 250 -7.83 3.86 -21.19
C THR A 250 -6.59 3.23 -20.62
N PHE A 251 -6.72 2.50 -19.52
CA PHE A 251 -5.65 1.68 -18.98
C PHE A 251 -6.17 0.32 -18.53
N ASN A 252 -5.28 -0.66 -18.51
CA ASN A 252 -5.57 -1.99 -18.00
C ASN A 252 -4.39 -2.50 -17.16
N LEU A 253 -4.70 -3.35 -16.19
CA LEU A 253 -3.73 -3.96 -15.28
C LEU A 253 -4.18 -5.39 -14.97
N SER A 254 -3.24 -6.33 -14.85
CA SER A 254 -3.56 -7.67 -14.35
C SER A 254 -3.49 -7.74 -12.83
N GLU A 255 -2.57 -7.02 -12.21
CA GLU A 255 -2.43 -6.99 -10.75
C GLU A 255 -2.10 -5.57 -10.28
N PHE A 256 -2.64 -5.20 -9.13
CA PHE A 256 -2.31 -3.96 -8.44
C PHE A 256 -2.26 -4.19 -6.94
N GLN A 257 -1.20 -3.78 -6.28
CA GLN A 257 -1.06 -3.92 -4.85
C GLN A 257 -0.35 -2.71 -4.25
N MET A 258 -0.83 -2.30 -3.09
CA MET A 258 -0.16 -1.34 -2.23
C MET A 258 0.51 -2.06 -1.06
N TYR A 259 1.64 -1.55 -0.65
CA TYR A 259 2.40 -2.08 0.48
C TYR A 259 2.73 -0.98 1.46
N THR A 260 2.75 -1.30 2.75
CA THR A 260 3.38 -0.39 3.69
C THR A 260 4.83 -0.25 3.32
N ASP A 261 5.28 0.97 3.11
CA ASP A 261 6.66 1.26 3.42
C ASP A 261 6.74 1.07 4.94
N ILE A 262 7.63 0.18 5.39
CA ILE A 262 7.75 -0.08 6.83
C ILE A 262 8.17 1.24 7.48
N ASP A 263 7.16 2.04 7.81
CA ASP A 263 7.33 3.14 8.74
C ASP A 263 7.67 2.48 10.08
N LYS A 264 8.94 2.54 10.41
CA LYS A 264 9.47 1.97 11.66
C LYS A 264 8.71 2.47 12.90
N ASP A 265 7.97 3.56 12.73
CA ASP A 265 7.19 4.21 13.78
C ASP A 265 5.75 3.67 13.90
N ARG A 266 5.30 2.73 13.04
CA ARG A 266 3.92 2.26 13.01
C ARG A 266 3.70 0.81 12.58
N ILE A 267 4.55 -0.10 13.00
CA ILE A 267 4.24 -1.52 12.88
C ILE A 267 3.14 -1.84 13.88
N GLN A 268 1.90 -2.02 13.41
CA GLN A 268 0.84 -2.48 14.28
C GLN A 268 1.02 -3.98 14.56
N TYR A 269 0.91 -4.35 15.82
CA TYR A 269 1.08 -5.71 16.34
C TYR A 269 0.35 -6.79 15.56
N ASP A 270 -0.84 -6.45 15.04
CA ASP A 270 -1.76 -7.42 14.46
C ASP A 270 -1.40 -7.83 13.03
N TYR A 271 -0.48 -7.09 12.38
CA TYR A 271 -0.13 -7.33 10.97
C TYR A 271 1.10 -8.21 10.76
N ILE A 272 1.88 -8.47 11.81
CA ILE A 272 3.08 -9.32 11.70
C ILE A 272 2.86 -10.59 12.51
N PRO A 273 2.72 -11.76 11.86
CA PRO A 273 2.59 -13.02 12.58
C PRO A 273 3.72 -13.23 13.57
N GLY A 274 3.38 -13.49 14.84
CA GLY A 274 4.32 -13.71 15.92
C GLY A 274 4.87 -12.46 16.62
N MET A 275 4.53 -11.24 16.16
CA MET A 275 4.97 -9.99 16.81
C MET A 275 4.35 -9.85 18.19
N LYS A 276 3.05 -10.10 18.29
CA LYS A 276 2.32 -10.02 19.56
C LYS A 276 2.90 -10.99 20.58
N GLU A 277 3.11 -12.23 20.19
CA GLU A 277 3.71 -13.26 21.06
C GLU A 277 5.13 -12.89 21.51
N ALA A 278 5.94 -12.31 20.61
CA ALA A 278 7.29 -11.86 20.97
C ALA A 278 7.27 -10.71 21.97
N CYS A 279 6.38 -9.74 21.79
CA CYS A 279 6.24 -8.62 22.71
C CYS A 279 5.63 -9.03 24.05
N ASP A 280 4.62 -9.91 24.05
CA ASP A 280 4.03 -10.45 25.26
C ASP A 280 5.08 -11.25 26.07
N ALA A 281 5.94 -12.02 25.38
CA ALA A 281 7.02 -12.76 26.02
C ALA A 281 8.10 -11.82 26.59
N LEU A 282 8.45 -10.72 25.87
CA LEU A 282 9.40 -9.72 26.39
C LEU A 282 8.81 -9.01 27.61
N LYS A 283 7.54 -8.64 27.56
CA LYS A 283 6.84 -8.04 28.70
C LYS A 283 6.82 -8.96 29.90
N ALA A 284 6.52 -10.24 29.70
CA ALA A 284 6.52 -11.24 30.79
C ALA A 284 7.89 -11.38 31.48
N ILE A 285 8.99 -11.18 30.76
CA ILE A 285 10.35 -11.22 31.33
C ILE A 285 10.63 -9.93 32.11
N ILE A 286 10.25 -8.79 31.58
CA ILE A 286 10.37 -7.50 32.27
C ILE A 286 9.58 -7.55 33.57
N ASP A 287 8.32 -7.99 33.54
CA ASP A 287 7.44 -8.10 34.70
C ASP A 287 7.94 -9.14 35.74
N ALA A 288 8.74 -10.11 35.33
CA ALA A 288 9.34 -11.11 36.24
C ALA A 288 10.70 -10.69 36.82
N ALA A 289 11.28 -9.59 36.27
CA ALA A 289 12.52 -9.00 36.76
C ALA A 289 12.29 -7.92 37.83
N ASP A 290 11.06 -7.41 37.98
CA ASP A 290 10.59 -6.54 39.08
C ASP A 290 10.25 -7.40 40.32
#